data_26ced8889cc10bdb1f96e53f9c40ba80
#
_entry.id   26ced8889cc10bdb1f96e53f9c40ba80
#
_cell.length_a   1.000
_cell.length_b   1.000
_cell.length_c   1.000
_cell.angle_alpha   90.00
_cell.angle_beta   90.00
_cell.angle_gamma   90.00
#
_symmetry.space_group_name_H-M   'P 1'
#
loop_
_entity.id
_entity.type
_entity.pdbx_description
1 polymer ?
#
loop_
_entity_poly.entity_id
_entity_poly.type
_entity_poly.pdbx_seq_one_letter_code
_entity_poly.pdbx_strand_id
1 'polypeptide(L)'
;MTAHAQDGPHEHLRSATTPEAAAGADPGYVGPSNVALLTDLYELTMSDSYFRHGMNERATFALFVRALPPGRAFLVSAGMDTALAMLEGLRFGDEAIHYLRSLRLFSDGFLDYLRAFRFTGAVRAIPEGEVFFPPEPLLEVSAPRIEAQLVETLLLNTMNFQVMVASKAARIVLAARGRGVMDMSPRRDHGSDAALKVARAAYITGCTGTSNVLAGMTYGIPVVGTMAHSYVMSFADELEAFRTFARDFPNNAVLLIDTYDTMHGVANAIIVAHEMAATGGRLLAVRIDSGDLLTQSRAVRSALDGAGLRSVQILMSGDLNEYRIAELLEQGAAVDAFGVGTELGTSADAPNIGGVYKLVEDEKGYRFKLSTGKATLPGRKQVWRRFDAEGQPIGDLIALLDERPSAEYRPLLVPVMAGGRRVRPEPLTDVRRRCTERLASLPDELCALDDAVTYPVTLSPALSALRARIRASD
;
A
#
# COMPACT_ATOMS: atom_id res chain seq x y z
N MET A 1 -38.46 43.89 -23.73
CA MET A 1 -37.15 44.00 -23.07
C MET A 1 -36.67 42.60 -22.85
N THR A 2 -35.88 42.08 -23.79
CA THR A 2 -35.29 40.76 -23.79
C THR A 2 -33.89 40.85 -23.14
N ALA A 3 -33.71 40.19 -22.01
CA ALA A 3 -32.45 40.13 -21.33
C ALA A 3 -31.50 39.17 -22.08
N HIS A 4 -30.39 39.69 -22.62
CA HIS A 4 -29.26 38.90 -23.07
C HIS A 4 -28.55 38.29 -21.85
N ALA A 5 -28.58 36.97 -21.76
CA ALA A 5 -27.66 36.24 -20.86
C ALA A 5 -26.26 36.37 -21.44
N GLN A 6 -25.34 36.94 -20.66
CA GLN A 6 -23.93 36.98 -20.98
C GLN A 6 -23.33 35.60 -20.70
N ASP A 7 -22.83 34.96 -21.74
CA ASP A 7 -22.04 33.74 -21.64
C ASP A 7 -20.74 34.04 -20.86
N GLY A 8 -20.51 33.30 -19.76
CA GLY A 8 -19.37 33.45 -18.89
C GLY A 8 -18.07 32.86 -19.50
N PRO A 9 -16.88 33.18 -18.94
CA PRO A 9 -15.57 32.84 -19.50
C PRO A 9 -15.18 31.37 -19.50
N HIS A 10 -16.10 30.43 -19.25
CA HIS A 10 -15.82 29.00 -19.15
C HIS A 10 -16.04 28.21 -20.46
N GLU A 11 -16.46 28.84 -21.54
CA GLU A 11 -16.77 28.15 -22.80
C GLU A 11 -15.52 27.69 -23.60
N HIS A 12 -14.35 28.25 -23.28
CA HIS A 12 -13.10 27.94 -24.00
C HIS A 12 -12.36 26.68 -23.50
N LEU A 13 -12.83 26.04 -22.42
CA LEU A 13 -12.27 24.77 -21.91
C LEU A 13 -13.04 23.52 -22.40
N ARG A 14 -14.07 23.68 -23.18
CA ARG A 14 -14.78 22.57 -23.82
C ARG A 14 -14.08 22.16 -25.12
N SER A 15 -13.00 21.42 -25.02
CA SER A 15 -12.46 20.69 -26.15
C SER A 15 -12.67 19.22 -25.94
N ALA A 16 -13.55 18.66 -26.56
CA ALA A 16 -13.74 17.33 -27.13
C ALA A 16 -15.21 17.02 -27.19
N THR A 17 -15.69 16.63 -28.35
CA THR A 17 -16.96 15.90 -28.49
C THR A 17 -16.93 14.77 -27.46
N THR A 18 -17.94 14.74 -26.57
CA THR A 18 -18.08 13.61 -25.62
C THR A 18 -18.28 12.35 -26.46
N PRO A 19 -17.35 11.37 -26.41
CA PRO A 19 -17.56 10.13 -27.14
C PRO A 19 -18.76 9.42 -26.54
N GLU A 20 -19.60 8.78 -27.38
CA GLU A 20 -20.58 7.84 -26.86
C GLU A 20 -19.86 6.73 -26.10
N ALA A 21 -20.28 6.49 -24.87
CA ALA A 21 -19.79 5.34 -24.10
C ALA A 21 -20.10 4.06 -24.91
N ALA A 22 -19.14 3.17 -25.04
CA ALA A 22 -19.33 1.91 -25.74
C ALA A 22 -20.52 1.15 -25.13
N ALA A 23 -21.52 0.85 -25.94
CA ALA A 23 -22.69 0.09 -25.54
C ALA A 23 -22.20 -1.32 -25.12
N GLY A 24 -22.46 -1.72 -23.85
CA GLY A 24 -21.97 -2.96 -23.29
C GLY A 24 -20.58 -2.84 -22.63
N ALA A 25 -20.16 -1.61 -22.28
CA ALA A 25 -18.92 -1.37 -21.59
C ALA A 25 -18.83 -2.20 -20.29
N ASP A 26 -17.66 -2.80 -20.07
CA ASP A 26 -17.19 -3.34 -18.81
C ASP A 26 -17.62 -2.40 -17.65
N PRO A 27 -18.18 -2.90 -16.54
CA PRO A 27 -18.67 -2.08 -15.43
C PRO A 27 -17.60 -1.24 -14.72
N GLY A 28 -16.49 -0.93 -15.38
CA GLY A 28 -15.44 -0.03 -14.90
C GLY A 28 -14.30 -0.72 -14.13
N TYR A 29 -14.11 -2.01 -14.31
CA TYR A 29 -12.94 -2.68 -13.77
C TYR A 29 -11.68 -2.35 -14.59
N VAL A 30 -10.58 -2.05 -13.89
CA VAL A 30 -9.27 -1.89 -14.52
C VAL A 30 -8.62 -3.27 -14.66
N GLY A 31 -8.25 -3.62 -15.89
CA GLY A 31 -7.62 -4.89 -16.21
C GLY A 31 -6.58 -4.76 -17.35
N PRO A 32 -5.98 -5.87 -17.77
CA PRO A 32 -4.94 -5.85 -18.81
C PRO A 32 -5.38 -5.23 -20.14
N SER A 33 -6.68 -5.26 -20.46
CA SER A 33 -7.22 -4.72 -21.72
C SER A 33 -7.36 -3.20 -21.73
N ASN A 34 -7.55 -2.56 -20.57
CA ASN A 34 -7.85 -1.13 -20.46
C ASN A 34 -6.88 -0.32 -19.58
N VAL A 35 -5.99 -0.98 -18.86
CA VAL A 35 -5.05 -0.33 -17.93
C VAL A 35 -4.16 0.72 -18.61
N ALA A 36 -3.89 0.62 -19.90
CA ALA A 36 -3.13 1.61 -20.65
C ALA A 36 -3.84 2.97 -20.77
N LEU A 37 -5.16 2.99 -20.63
CA LEU A 37 -5.95 4.22 -20.59
C LEU A 37 -6.10 4.81 -19.18
N LEU A 38 -5.60 4.14 -18.14
CA LEU A 38 -5.46 4.70 -16.78
C LEU A 38 -4.24 5.64 -16.76
N THR A 39 -4.36 6.76 -17.44
CA THR A 39 -3.34 7.79 -17.60
C THR A 39 -4.00 9.17 -17.64
N ASP A 40 -3.30 10.19 -17.20
CA ASP A 40 -3.75 11.56 -17.35
C ASP A 40 -3.60 12.04 -18.79
N LEU A 41 -4.57 12.81 -19.29
CA LEU A 41 -4.57 13.27 -20.69
C LEU A 41 -3.29 14.01 -21.09
N TYR A 42 -2.67 14.76 -20.16
CA TYR A 42 -1.44 15.50 -20.45
C TYR A 42 -0.27 14.60 -20.81
N GLU A 43 -0.21 13.37 -20.27
CA GLU A 43 0.83 12.41 -20.60
C GLU A 43 0.77 12.00 -22.08
N LEU A 44 -0.44 11.79 -22.59
CA LEU A 44 -0.68 11.46 -23.99
C LEU A 44 -0.41 12.67 -24.91
N THR A 45 -0.89 13.86 -24.54
CA THR A 45 -0.69 15.07 -25.38
C THR A 45 0.79 15.48 -25.43
N MET A 46 1.53 15.41 -24.32
CA MET A 46 2.97 15.61 -24.30
C MET A 46 3.68 14.55 -25.14
N SER A 47 3.27 13.30 -25.04
CA SER A 47 3.88 12.18 -25.76
C SER A 47 3.66 12.30 -27.28
N ASP A 48 2.48 12.71 -27.74
CA ASP A 48 2.24 13.02 -29.16
C ASP A 48 3.12 14.19 -29.63
N SER A 49 3.27 15.24 -28.80
CA SER A 49 4.21 16.34 -29.10
C SER A 49 5.65 15.84 -29.20
N TYR A 50 6.12 15.02 -28.26
CA TYR A 50 7.45 14.42 -28.35
C TYR A 50 7.61 13.57 -29.61
N PHE A 51 6.61 12.78 -29.96
CA PHE A 51 6.60 11.95 -31.17
C PHE A 51 6.76 12.80 -32.43
N ARG A 52 5.95 13.84 -32.61
CA ARG A 52 5.99 14.75 -33.77
C ARG A 52 7.31 15.47 -33.93
N HIS A 53 8.03 15.74 -32.83
CA HIS A 53 9.30 16.44 -32.83
C HIS A 53 10.53 15.50 -32.75
N GLY A 54 10.32 14.18 -32.83
CA GLY A 54 11.41 13.20 -32.74
C GLY A 54 12.12 13.14 -31.39
N MET A 55 11.47 13.59 -30.32
CA MET A 55 12.05 13.69 -28.98
C MET A 55 11.82 12.42 -28.17
N ASN A 56 12.39 11.30 -28.59
CA ASN A 56 12.21 9.99 -27.92
C ASN A 56 13.53 9.36 -27.44
N GLU A 57 14.54 10.18 -27.21
CA GLU A 57 15.80 9.76 -26.60
C GLU A 57 15.57 9.30 -25.14
N ARG A 58 16.57 8.60 -24.61
CA ARG A 58 16.49 8.09 -23.24
C ARG A 58 16.34 9.18 -22.22
N ALA A 59 15.38 9.04 -21.32
CA ALA A 59 15.14 9.90 -20.19
C ALA A 59 15.04 9.09 -18.89
N THR A 60 15.40 9.69 -17.77
CA THR A 60 15.25 9.10 -16.44
C THR A 60 14.33 9.97 -15.59
N PHE A 61 13.33 9.33 -15.03
CA PHE A 61 12.39 9.90 -14.07
C PHE A 61 12.58 9.22 -12.72
N ALA A 62 12.39 9.97 -11.64
CA ALA A 62 12.40 9.47 -10.27
C ALA A 62 11.03 9.66 -9.62
N LEU A 63 10.52 8.58 -9.00
CA LEU A 63 9.38 8.62 -8.10
C LEU A 63 9.89 8.72 -6.66
N PHE A 64 9.41 9.70 -5.92
CA PHE A 64 9.76 9.91 -4.52
C PHE A 64 8.61 10.57 -3.77
N VAL A 65 8.61 10.45 -2.44
CA VAL A 65 7.70 11.16 -1.54
C VAL A 65 8.39 12.42 -1.04
N ARG A 66 7.68 13.57 -1.00
CA ARG A 66 8.29 14.83 -0.60
C ARG A 66 8.51 15.00 0.89
N ALA A 67 7.55 14.51 1.66
CA ALA A 67 7.56 14.58 3.12
C ALA A 67 6.75 13.43 3.70
N LEU A 68 7.07 13.04 4.91
CA LEU A 68 6.27 12.10 5.67
C LEU A 68 4.88 12.68 5.94
N PRO A 69 3.82 11.88 5.85
CA PRO A 69 2.52 12.27 6.38
C PRO A 69 2.58 12.51 7.90
N PRO A 70 1.67 13.30 8.47
CA PRO A 70 1.59 13.48 9.93
C PRO A 70 1.58 12.13 10.67
N GLY A 71 2.25 12.06 11.80
CA GLY A 71 2.32 10.85 12.63
C GLY A 71 3.13 9.69 12.02
N ARG A 72 3.88 9.90 10.94
CA ARG A 72 4.77 8.88 10.34
C ARG A 72 6.22 9.26 10.56
N ALA A 73 7.04 8.33 11.05
CA ALA A 73 8.50 8.47 11.13
C ALA A 73 9.21 7.83 9.92
N PHE A 74 8.54 6.89 9.23
CA PHE A 74 9.05 6.17 8.07
C PHE A 74 7.91 5.76 7.12
N LEU A 75 8.30 5.29 5.94
CA LEU A 75 7.42 4.63 4.97
C LEU A 75 7.95 3.21 4.65
N VAL A 76 7.04 2.31 4.27
CA VAL A 76 7.37 0.95 3.82
C VAL A 76 7.16 0.84 2.32
N SER A 77 8.18 0.40 1.59
CA SER A 77 8.07 0.12 0.15
C SER A 77 7.12 -1.05 -0.10
N ALA A 78 6.05 -0.79 -0.86
CA ALA A 78 5.05 -1.77 -1.27
C ALA A 78 4.44 -1.39 -2.62
N GLY A 79 3.93 -2.37 -3.38
CA GLY A 79 3.30 -2.16 -4.69
C GLY A 79 4.22 -2.34 -5.89
N MET A 80 5.50 -2.60 -5.67
CA MET A 80 6.48 -2.74 -6.75
C MET A 80 6.18 -3.93 -7.67
N ASP A 81 5.85 -5.09 -7.11
CA ASP A 81 5.52 -6.27 -7.92
C ASP A 81 4.30 -6.01 -8.82
N THR A 82 3.28 -5.34 -8.29
CA THR A 82 2.09 -4.90 -9.05
C THR A 82 2.48 -3.92 -10.16
N ALA A 83 3.27 -2.90 -9.85
CA ALA A 83 3.72 -1.89 -10.81
C ALA A 83 4.54 -2.52 -11.95
N LEU A 84 5.49 -3.38 -11.62
CA LEU A 84 6.34 -4.05 -12.62
C LEU A 84 5.53 -5.01 -13.50
N ALA A 85 4.55 -5.74 -12.94
CA ALA A 85 3.66 -6.60 -13.71
C ALA A 85 2.81 -5.79 -14.70
N MET A 86 2.30 -4.63 -14.28
CA MET A 86 1.57 -3.71 -15.14
C MET A 86 2.46 -3.16 -16.27
N LEU A 87 3.68 -2.71 -15.98
CA LEU A 87 4.64 -2.24 -16.99
C LEU A 87 4.98 -3.32 -18.02
N GLU A 88 5.24 -4.55 -17.57
CA GLU A 88 5.56 -5.68 -18.44
C GLU A 88 4.39 -6.05 -19.37
N GLY A 89 3.16 -5.91 -18.86
CA GLY A 89 1.92 -6.16 -19.59
C GLY A 89 1.36 -4.98 -20.39
N LEU A 90 1.90 -3.75 -20.23
CA LEU A 90 1.28 -2.52 -20.73
C LEU A 90 1.16 -2.51 -22.26
N ARG A 91 -0.08 -2.40 -22.77
CA ARG A 91 -0.42 -2.43 -24.20
C ARG A 91 -1.63 -1.54 -24.48
N PHE A 92 -1.59 -0.83 -25.60
CA PHE A 92 -2.76 -0.14 -26.13
C PHE A 92 -3.43 -1.06 -27.17
N GLY A 93 -4.52 -1.73 -26.76
CA GLY A 93 -5.32 -2.58 -27.65
C GLY A 93 -6.09 -1.78 -28.71
N ASP A 94 -6.70 -2.46 -29.70
CA ASP A 94 -7.42 -1.80 -30.79
C ASP A 94 -8.58 -0.95 -30.28
N GLU A 95 -9.27 -1.35 -29.22
CA GLU A 95 -10.35 -0.58 -28.59
C GLU A 95 -9.82 0.74 -28.01
N ALA A 96 -8.69 0.69 -27.28
CA ALA A 96 -8.04 1.89 -26.75
C ALA A 96 -7.60 2.84 -27.87
N ILE A 97 -7.05 2.33 -28.97
CA ILE A 97 -6.64 3.14 -30.11
C ILE A 97 -7.87 3.75 -30.81
N HIS A 98 -8.95 2.97 -30.97
CA HIS A 98 -10.20 3.48 -31.55
C HIS A 98 -10.77 4.63 -30.70
N TYR A 99 -10.82 4.47 -29.38
CA TYR A 99 -11.26 5.50 -28.46
C TYR A 99 -10.37 6.76 -28.55
N LEU A 100 -9.05 6.63 -28.47
CA LEU A 100 -8.13 7.77 -28.58
C LEU A 100 -8.27 8.49 -29.92
N ARG A 101 -8.51 7.78 -31.03
CA ARG A 101 -8.77 8.35 -32.35
C ARG A 101 -10.07 9.18 -32.37
N SER A 102 -11.10 8.72 -31.67
CA SER A 102 -12.38 9.41 -31.58
C SER A 102 -12.29 10.78 -30.86
N LEU A 103 -11.31 10.97 -30.00
CA LEU A 103 -11.05 12.24 -29.32
C LEU A 103 -10.53 13.32 -30.26
N ARG A 104 -10.01 12.98 -31.45
CA ARG A 104 -9.47 13.91 -32.47
C ARG A 104 -8.37 14.84 -31.96
N LEU A 105 -7.62 14.40 -30.95
CA LEU A 105 -6.53 15.17 -30.34
C LEU A 105 -5.16 14.74 -30.85
N PHE A 106 -5.02 13.49 -31.28
CA PHE A 106 -3.74 12.83 -31.53
C PHE A 106 -3.48 12.64 -33.02
N SER A 107 -2.21 12.65 -33.42
CA SER A 107 -1.80 12.33 -34.77
C SER A 107 -1.94 10.84 -35.08
N ASP A 108 -2.24 10.51 -36.33
CA ASP A 108 -2.33 9.10 -36.76
C ASP A 108 -1.04 8.35 -36.52
N GLY A 109 0.12 8.96 -36.82
CA GLY A 109 1.43 8.35 -36.56
C GLY A 109 1.67 8.03 -35.08
N PHE A 110 1.23 8.90 -34.17
CA PHE A 110 1.32 8.62 -32.73
C PHE A 110 0.37 7.48 -32.32
N LEU A 111 -0.83 7.43 -32.84
CA LEU A 111 -1.78 6.32 -32.59
C LEU A 111 -1.20 4.98 -33.08
N ASP A 112 -0.52 4.96 -34.21
CA ASP A 112 0.18 3.77 -34.71
C ASP A 112 1.37 3.39 -33.83
N TYR A 113 2.12 4.39 -33.31
CA TYR A 113 3.16 4.17 -32.29
C TYR A 113 2.57 3.53 -31.03
N LEU A 114 1.44 4.04 -30.50
CA LEU A 114 0.78 3.49 -29.33
C LEU A 114 0.29 2.05 -29.54
N ARG A 115 -0.21 1.70 -30.75
CA ARG A 115 -0.61 0.33 -31.08
C ARG A 115 0.57 -0.64 -30.99
N ALA A 116 1.76 -0.20 -31.38
CA ALA A 116 2.99 -0.98 -31.28
C ALA A 116 3.67 -0.88 -29.91
N PHE A 117 3.15 -0.05 -29.00
CA PHE A 117 3.78 0.27 -27.73
C PHE A 117 4.10 -0.97 -26.90
N ARG A 118 5.32 -0.98 -26.39
CA ARG A 118 5.82 -1.91 -25.37
C ARG A 118 6.75 -1.12 -24.46
N PHE A 119 6.63 -1.31 -23.15
CA PHE A 119 7.62 -0.75 -22.26
C PHE A 119 8.93 -1.52 -22.41
N THR A 120 10.01 -0.84 -22.76
CA THR A 120 11.35 -1.42 -22.98
C THR A 120 12.41 -0.88 -22.01
N GLY A 121 11.98 -0.06 -21.06
CA GLY A 121 12.84 0.61 -20.11
C GLY A 121 13.47 -0.30 -19.07
N ALA A 122 14.28 0.32 -18.23
CA ALA A 122 14.84 -0.25 -17.02
C ALA A 122 14.29 0.48 -15.78
N VAL A 123 14.09 -0.25 -14.70
CA VAL A 123 13.66 0.30 -13.41
C VAL A 123 14.64 -0.14 -12.32
N ARG A 124 15.07 0.82 -11.51
CA ARG A 124 15.76 0.60 -10.24
C ARG A 124 14.86 1.06 -9.12
N ALA A 125 14.78 0.30 -8.04
CA ALA A 125 13.87 0.62 -6.95
C ALA A 125 14.40 0.17 -5.59
N ILE A 126 13.88 0.76 -4.53
CA ILE A 126 13.96 0.24 -3.17
C ILE A 126 13.06 -1.01 -3.11
N PRO A 127 13.58 -2.20 -2.75
CA PRO A 127 12.80 -3.43 -2.72
C PRO A 127 11.56 -3.33 -1.83
N GLU A 128 10.50 -4.07 -2.18
CA GLU A 128 9.34 -4.17 -1.29
C GLU A 128 9.73 -4.72 0.09
N GLY A 129 9.07 -4.22 1.12
CA GLY A 129 9.40 -4.58 2.50
C GLY A 129 10.59 -3.81 3.10
N GLU A 130 11.32 -3.03 2.31
CA GLU A 130 12.29 -2.07 2.86
C GLU A 130 11.60 -0.84 3.43
N VAL A 131 12.18 -0.29 4.49
CA VAL A 131 11.80 1.02 5.04
C VAL A 131 12.55 2.11 4.29
N PHE A 132 11.89 3.23 4.00
CA PHE A 132 12.52 4.38 3.35
C PHE A 132 12.03 5.71 3.91
N PHE A 133 12.77 6.79 3.61
CA PHE A 133 12.55 8.11 4.18
C PHE A 133 12.55 9.18 3.10
N PRO A 134 11.59 10.11 3.08
CA PRO A 134 11.64 11.25 2.16
C PRO A 134 12.90 12.12 2.36
N PRO A 135 13.48 12.67 1.29
CA PRO A 135 13.06 12.63 -0.12
C PRO A 135 13.78 11.56 -0.97
N GLU A 136 14.04 10.38 -0.43
CA GLU A 136 14.67 9.29 -1.18
C GLU A 136 13.88 8.91 -2.42
N PRO A 137 14.54 8.65 -3.57
CA PRO A 137 13.86 8.04 -4.71
C PRO A 137 13.44 6.61 -4.36
N LEU A 138 12.12 6.36 -4.38
CA LEU A 138 11.56 5.02 -4.21
C LEU A 138 11.84 4.15 -5.45
N LEU A 139 11.76 4.75 -6.64
CA LEU A 139 12.17 4.12 -7.89
C LEU A 139 12.67 5.16 -8.91
N GLU A 140 13.49 4.68 -9.86
CA GLU A 140 13.90 5.42 -11.05
C GLU A 140 13.60 4.61 -12.30
N VAL A 141 12.91 5.25 -13.27
CA VAL A 141 12.60 4.69 -14.58
C VAL A 141 13.52 5.31 -15.61
N SER A 142 14.29 4.51 -16.33
CA SER A 142 15.15 4.93 -17.46
C SER A 142 14.69 4.26 -18.74
N ALA A 143 14.06 5.00 -19.65
CA ALA A 143 13.42 4.47 -20.86
C ALA A 143 13.47 5.52 -21.99
N PRO A 144 13.10 5.18 -23.25
CA PRO A 144 12.71 6.18 -24.23
C PRO A 144 11.71 7.16 -23.61
N ARG A 145 11.86 8.46 -23.90
CA ARG A 145 11.12 9.54 -23.21
C ARG A 145 9.61 9.33 -23.20
N ILE A 146 9.04 8.93 -24.31
CA ILE A 146 7.58 8.68 -24.41
C ILE A 146 7.17 7.54 -23.49
N GLU A 147 7.94 6.44 -23.44
CA GLU A 147 7.65 5.33 -22.54
C GLU A 147 7.74 5.74 -21.07
N ALA A 148 8.79 6.50 -20.71
CA ALA A 148 9.00 6.97 -19.34
C ALA A 148 7.92 7.96 -18.90
N GLN A 149 7.35 8.77 -19.82
CA GLN A 149 6.28 9.72 -19.52
C GLN A 149 4.93 9.02 -19.33
N LEU A 150 4.57 8.09 -20.22
CA LEU A 150 3.25 7.44 -20.23
C LEU A 150 2.97 6.54 -19.01
N VAL A 151 3.97 6.28 -18.17
CA VAL A 151 3.81 5.42 -16.99
C VAL A 151 3.66 6.21 -15.68
N GLU A 152 3.64 7.54 -15.72
CA GLU A 152 3.59 8.40 -14.52
C GLU A 152 2.37 8.10 -13.66
N THR A 153 1.15 8.25 -14.21
CA THR A 153 -0.09 8.04 -13.45
C THR A 153 -0.19 6.60 -12.93
N LEU A 154 0.14 5.62 -13.76
CA LEU A 154 0.09 4.20 -13.39
C LEU A 154 0.99 3.90 -12.19
N LEU A 155 2.23 4.37 -12.23
CA LEU A 155 3.22 4.17 -11.15
C LEU A 155 2.80 4.91 -9.88
N LEU A 156 2.40 6.18 -9.99
CA LEU A 156 1.98 6.97 -8.83
C LEU A 156 0.75 6.37 -8.15
N ASN A 157 -0.29 6.01 -8.92
CA ASN A 157 -1.50 5.40 -8.39
C ASN A 157 -1.19 4.09 -7.65
N THR A 158 -0.37 3.23 -8.25
CA THR A 158 -0.04 1.91 -7.69
C THR A 158 0.83 2.02 -6.45
N MET A 159 1.90 2.84 -6.50
CA MET A 159 2.88 2.93 -5.43
C MET A 159 2.36 3.74 -4.25
N ASN A 160 1.74 4.91 -4.49
CA ASN A 160 1.24 5.76 -3.41
C ASN A 160 0.25 5.01 -2.52
N PHE A 161 -0.71 4.30 -3.12
CA PHE A 161 -1.72 3.57 -2.39
C PHE A 161 -1.12 2.45 -1.53
N GLN A 162 -0.30 1.59 -2.12
CA GLN A 162 0.23 0.43 -1.39
C GLN A 162 1.28 0.82 -0.34
N VAL A 163 2.11 1.84 -0.61
CA VAL A 163 3.05 2.41 0.38
C VAL A 163 2.29 3.01 1.57
N MET A 164 1.20 3.75 1.30
CA MET A 164 0.36 4.34 2.33
C MET A 164 -0.21 3.28 3.27
N VAL A 165 -0.84 2.25 2.71
CA VAL A 165 -1.45 1.16 3.48
C VAL A 165 -0.40 0.34 4.22
N ALA A 166 0.70 -0.02 3.57
CA ALA A 166 1.80 -0.75 4.20
C ALA A 166 2.37 0.01 5.40
N SER A 167 2.58 1.32 5.24
CA SER A 167 3.11 2.16 6.33
C SER A 167 2.13 2.28 7.50
N LYS A 168 0.81 2.34 7.24
CA LYS A 168 -0.22 2.28 8.29
C LYS A 168 -0.23 0.93 8.99
N ALA A 169 -0.25 -0.17 8.23
CA ALA A 169 -0.29 -1.52 8.77
C ALA A 169 0.97 -1.84 9.60
N ALA A 170 2.15 -1.35 9.20
CA ALA A 170 3.39 -1.48 9.99
C ALA A 170 3.24 -0.87 11.39
N ARG A 171 2.66 0.33 11.52
CA ARG A 171 2.41 0.98 12.81
C ARG A 171 1.44 0.17 13.68
N ILE A 172 0.38 -0.35 13.08
CA ILE A 172 -0.60 -1.20 13.79
C ILE A 172 0.08 -2.48 14.30
N VAL A 173 0.91 -3.13 13.48
CA VAL A 173 1.65 -4.34 13.85
C VAL A 173 2.66 -4.07 14.96
N LEU A 174 3.39 -2.96 14.89
CA LEU A 174 4.31 -2.53 15.95
C LEU A 174 3.57 -2.25 17.27
N ALA A 175 2.45 -1.54 17.20
CA ALA A 175 1.60 -1.26 18.37
C ALA A 175 1.05 -2.53 19.02
N ALA A 176 0.84 -3.60 18.26
CA ALA A 176 0.35 -4.88 18.77
C ALA A 176 1.38 -5.67 19.61
N ARG A 177 2.64 -5.24 19.64
CA ARG A 177 3.71 -5.79 20.50
C ARG A 177 3.78 -7.32 20.42
N GLY A 178 3.85 -7.86 19.20
CA GLY A 178 3.98 -9.29 18.91
C GLY A 178 2.66 -10.08 18.90
N ARG A 179 1.52 -9.46 19.20
CA ARG A 179 0.21 -10.09 19.07
C ARG A 179 -0.22 -10.13 17.60
N GLY A 180 -1.04 -11.13 17.22
CA GLY A 180 -1.53 -11.25 15.87
C GLY A 180 -2.39 -10.03 15.45
N VAL A 181 -2.18 -9.54 14.24
CA VAL A 181 -3.03 -8.53 13.60
C VAL A 181 -3.62 -9.13 12.33
N MET A 182 -4.94 -9.06 12.18
CA MET A 182 -5.66 -9.56 11.01
C MET A 182 -6.30 -8.41 10.25
N ASP A 183 -6.14 -8.41 8.93
CA ASP A 183 -6.85 -7.49 8.06
C ASP A 183 -8.34 -7.90 7.94
N MET A 184 -9.22 -7.04 8.42
CA MET A 184 -10.68 -7.19 8.35
C MET A 184 -11.34 -6.04 7.56
N SER A 185 -10.60 -5.42 6.62
CA SER A 185 -11.00 -4.19 5.93
C SER A 185 -11.82 -4.33 4.66
N PRO A 186 -11.90 -5.47 3.94
CA PRO A 186 -12.32 -5.49 2.53
C PRO A 186 -13.68 -4.83 2.24
N ARG A 187 -14.61 -4.82 3.19
CA ARG A 187 -15.91 -4.13 3.06
C ARG A 187 -15.85 -2.61 3.32
N ARG A 188 -14.69 -2.09 3.70
CA ARG A 188 -14.43 -0.68 4.03
C ARG A 188 -13.43 -0.01 3.07
N ASP A 189 -12.72 -0.80 2.28
CA ASP A 189 -11.72 -0.32 1.35
C ASP A 189 -12.34 0.45 0.18
N HIS A 190 -11.53 1.25 -0.50
CA HIS A 190 -11.97 2.14 -1.57
C HIS A 190 -12.15 1.41 -2.92
N GLY A 191 -12.89 0.32 -2.91
CA GLY A 191 -13.20 -0.50 -4.07
C GLY A 191 -12.56 -1.89 -4.04
N SER A 192 -13.01 -2.78 -4.92
CA SER A 192 -12.63 -4.19 -4.93
C SER A 192 -11.15 -4.41 -5.24
N ASP A 193 -10.58 -3.62 -6.15
CA ASP A 193 -9.15 -3.67 -6.48
C ASP A 193 -8.30 -3.16 -5.31
N ALA A 194 -8.75 -2.09 -4.63
CA ALA A 194 -8.12 -1.59 -3.42
C ALA A 194 -8.08 -2.66 -2.32
N ALA A 195 -9.20 -3.34 -2.06
CA ALA A 195 -9.29 -4.40 -1.06
C ALA A 195 -8.29 -5.54 -1.27
N LEU A 196 -8.03 -5.89 -2.52
CA LEU A 196 -7.02 -6.90 -2.86
C LEU A 196 -5.60 -6.41 -2.55
N LYS A 197 -5.29 -5.17 -2.89
CA LYS A 197 -3.99 -4.54 -2.65
C LYS A 197 -3.73 -4.24 -1.17
N VAL A 198 -4.78 -3.87 -0.41
CA VAL A 198 -4.71 -3.69 1.04
C VAL A 198 -4.28 -4.98 1.72
N ALA A 199 -4.92 -6.10 1.41
CA ALA A 199 -4.58 -7.38 2.00
C ALA A 199 -3.10 -7.76 1.76
N ARG A 200 -2.60 -7.52 0.53
CA ARG A 200 -1.19 -7.76 0.20
C ARG A 200 -0.24 -6.84 0.98
N ALA A 201 -0.51 -5.54 1.00
CA ALA A 201 0.31 -4.55 1.68
C ALA A 201 0.36 -4.80 3.21
N ALA A 202 -0.79 -5.10 3.82
CA ALA A 202 -0.89 -5.46 5.23
C ALA A 202 -0.13 -6.75 5.56
N TYR A 203 -0.20 -7.76 4.70
CA TYR A 203 0.52 -9.01 4.90
C TYR A 203 2.03 -8.83 4.82
N ILE A 204 2.54 -8.00 3.91
CA ILE A 204 3.96 -7.65 3.82
C ILE A 204 4.48 -7.15 5.17
N THR A 205 3.72 -6.30 5.86
CA THR A 205 4.15 -5.61 7.07
C THR A 205 3.93 -6.38 8.37
N GLY A 206 3.37 -7.60 8.29
CA GLY A 206 3.29 -8.47 9.45
C GLY A 206 1.88 -8.90 9.86
N CYS A 207 0.81 -8.42 9.21
CA CYS A 207 -0.52 -8.96 9.45
C CYS A 207 -0.52 -10.48 9.23
N THR A 208 -1.18 -11.21 10.12
CA THR A 208 -1.14 -12.68 10.13
C THR A 208 -2.06 -13.31 9.08
N GLY A 209 -3.02 -12.54 8.57
CA GLY A 209 -3.97 -12.99 7.56
C GLY A 209 -4.93 -11.88 7.16
N THR A 210 -5.84 -12.21 6.26
CA THR A 210 -6.88 -11.29 5.76
C THR A 210 -8.24 -12.00 5.72
N SER A 211 -9.32 -11.25 5.87
CA SER A 211 -10.67 -11.76 5.63
C SER A 211 -11.05 -11.79 4.14
N ASN A 212 -10.16 -11.30 3.25
CA ASN A 212 -10.36 -11.27 1.80
C ASN A 212 -10.01 -12.62 1.16
N VAL A 213 -11.03 -13.41 0.83
CA VAL A 213 -10.87 -14.74 0.24
C VAL A 213 -10.13 -14.68 -1.11
N LEU A 214 -10.41 -13.64 -1.92
CA LEU A 214 -9.74 -13.45 -3.21
C LEU A 214 -8.24 -13.19 -3.01
N ALA A 215 -7.85 -12.43 -1.99
CA ALA A 215 -6.44 -12.20 -1.66
C ALA A 215 -5.75 -13.49 -1.21
N GLY A 216 -6.46 -14.34 -0.46
CA GLY A 216 -5.96 -15.68 -0.13
C GLY A 216 -5.64 -16.51 -1.36
N MET A 217 -6.57 -16.57 -2.30
CA MET A 217 -6.38 -17.29 -3.58
C MET A 217 -5.26 -16.69 -4.42
N THR A 218 -5.21 -15.36 -4.52
CA THR A 218 -4.29 -14.66 -5.44
C THR A 218 -2.85 -14.65 -4.94
N TYR A 219 -2.65 -14.45 -3.63
CA TYR A 219 -1.33 -14.21 -3.04
C TYR A 219 -0.87 -15.30 -2.07
N GLY A 220 -1.70 -16.31 -1.78
CA GLY A 220 -1.38 -17.33 -0.78
C GLY A 220 -1.39 -16.80 0.65
N ILE A 221 -2.11 -15.69 0.92
CA ILE A 221 -2.25 -15.12 2.26
C ILE A 221 -3.22 -15.98 3.08
N PRO A 222 -2.92 -16.30 4.36
CA PRO A 222 -3.87 -17.01 5.21
C PRO A 222 -5.21 -16.29 5.30
N VAL A 223 -6.31 -17.01 5.00
CA VAL A 223 -7.66 -16.46 5.12
C VAL A 223 -8.15 -16.68 6.53
N VAL A 224 -8.63 -15.61 7.17
CA VAL A 224 -9.12 -15.60 8.55
C VAL A 224 -10.52 -15.02 8.59
N GLY A 225 -11.32 -15.51 9.50
CA GLY A 225 -12.68 -15.03 9.69
C GLY A 225 -13.40 -15.82 10.79
N THR A 226 -14.51 -15.27 11.21
CA THR A 226 -15.37 -15.86 12.22
C THR A 226 -16.83 -15.80 11.74
N MET A 227 -17.75 -15.54 12.63
CA MET A 227 -19.15 -15.25 12.33
C MET A 227 -19.46 -13.75 12.49
N ALA A 228 -20.60 -13.32 12.01
CA ALA A 228 -21.16 -12.00 12.28
C ALA A 228 -22.30 -12.09 13.31
N HIS A 229 -22.67 -10.96 13.92
CA HIS A 229 -23.83 -10.90 14.83
C HIS A 229 -25.12 -11.42 14.18
N SER A 230 -25.32 -11.18 12.88
CA SER A 230 -26.48 -11.70 12.14
C SER A 230 -26.60 -13.22 12.15
N TYR A 231 -25.47 -13.94 12.21
CA TYR A 231 -25.49 -15.40 12.34
C TYR A 231 -26.07 -15.80 13.70
N VAL A 232 -25.57 -15.22 14.79
CA VAL A 232 -26.09 -15.48 16.15
C VAL A 232 -27.58 -15.14 16.24
N MET A 233 -27.97 -13.98 15.71
CA MET A 233 -29.36 -13.50 15.68
C MET A 233 -30.31 -14.35 14.84
N SER A 234 -29.81 -15.26 13.98
CA SER A 234 -30.60 -16.13 13.12
C SER A 234 -31.08 -17.39 13.83
N PHE A 235 -30.64 -17.66 15.05
CA PHE A 235 -31.01 -18.80 15.86
C PHE A 235 -32.01 -18.42 16.98
N ALA A 236 -32.65 -19.42 17.56
CA ALA A 236 -33.59 -19.20 18.66
C ALA A 236 -32.89 -18.60 19.90
N ASP A 237 -31.66 -19.04 20.16
CA ASP A 237 -30.80 -18.50 21.19
C ASP A 237 -29.32 -18.56 20.79
N GLU A 238 -28.48 -17.83 21.53
CA GLU A 238 -27.05 -17.74 21.27
C GLU A 238 -26.28 -19.04 21.47
N LEU A 239 -26.70 -19.86 22.47
CA LEU A 239 -26.06 -21.15 22.74
C LEU A 239 -26.28 -22.14 21.59
N GLU A 240 -27.48 -22.16 21.00
CA GLU A 240 -27.78 -22.97 19.81
C GLU A 240 -26.91 -22.53 18.61
N ALA A 241 -26.76 -21.21 18.38
CA ALA A 241 -25.89 -20.66 17.34
C ALA A 241 -24.44 -21.14 17.52
N PHE A 242 -23.91 -21.03 18.73
CA PHE A 242 -22.54 -21.43 19.04
C PHE A 242 -22.32 -22.93 18.89
N ARG A 243 -23.23 -23.78 19.37
CA ARG A 243 -23.20 -25.24 19.20
C ARG A 243 -23.22 -25.64 17.73
N THR A 244 -24.06 -24.98 16.94
CA THR A 244 -24.19 -25.26 15.52
C THR A 244 -22.89 -24.88 14.79
N PHE A 245 -22.35 -23.69 15.03
CA PHE A 245 -21.09 -23.29 14.42
C PHE A 245 -19.90 -24.18 14.81
N ALA A 246 -19.80 -24.53 16.09
CA ALA A 246 -18.74 -25.41 16.59
C ALA A 246 -18.80 -26.83 16.01
N ARG A 247 -20.00 -27.35 15.80
CA ARG A 247 -20.21 -28.66 15.14
C ARG A 247 -19.83 -28.64 13.66
N ASP A 248 -20.17 -27.54 12.96
CA ASP A 248 -19.92 -27.40 11.53
C ASP A 248 -18.45 -27.05 11.23
N PHE A 249 -17.77 -26.33 12.15
CA PHE A 249 -16.39 -25.90 12.01
C PHE A 249 -15.51 -26.31 13.22
N PRO A 250 -15.37 -27.61 13.52
CA PRO A 250 -14.72 -28.06 14.76
C PRO A 250 -13.25 -27.74 14.88
N ASN A 251 -12.57 -27.46 13.75
CA ASN A 251 -11.15 -27.10 13.69
C ASN A 251 -10.92 -25.59 13.57
N ASN A 252 -11.97 -24.78 13.46
CA ASN A 252 -11.90 -23.33 13.26
C ASN A 252 -12.96 -22.57 14.05
N ALA A 253 -13.35 -23.09 15.20
CA ALA A 253 -14.38 -22.47 16.03
C ALA A 253 -13.81 -21.22 16.73
N VAL A 254 -14.30 -20.05 16.31
CA VAL A 254 -14.11 -18.74 16.95
C VAL A 254 -15.50 -18.13 17.15
N LEU A 255 -15.91 -17.91 18.39
CA LEU A 255 -17.27 -17.50 18.75
C LEU A 255 -17.33 -16.00 19.07
N LEU A 256 -18.29 -15.29 18.48
CA LEU A 256 -18.54 -13.87 18.70
C LEU A 256 -19.48 -13.71 19.89
N ILE A 257 -18.95 -13.23 21.03
CA ILE A 257 -19.62 -13.36 22.33
C ILE A 257 -20.33 -12.11 22.82
N ASP A 258 -20.31 -11.02 22.05
CA ASP A 258 -20.89 -9.73 22.43
C ASP A 258 -22.14 -9.36 21.61
N THR A 259 -22.87 -10.35 21.09
CA THR A 259 -24.11 -10.08 20.34
C THR A 259 -25.20 -9.49 21.23
N TYR A 260 -25.33 -9.95 22.47
CA TYR A 260 -26.31 -9.46 23.43
C TYR A 260 -25.64 -8.97 24.71
N ASP A 261 -25.04 -9.86 25.49
CA ASP A 261 -24.28 -9.58 26.70
C ASP A 261 -23.01 -10.39 26.72
N THR A 262 -21.87 -9.73 26.82
CA THR A 262 -20.55 -10.37 26.72
C THR A 262 -20.31 -11.46 27.77
N MET A 263 -20.81 -11.25 29.01
CA MET A 263 -20.60 -12.24 30.08
C MET A 263 -21.54 -13.44 29.94
N HIS A 264 -22.75 -13.25 29.43
CA HIS A 264 -23.62 -14.32 29.03
C HIS A 264 -23.03 -15.11 27.82
N GLY A 265 -22.51 -14.39 26.83
CA GLY A 265 -21.87 -14.99 25.65
C GLY A 265 -20.64 -15.82 26.00
N VAL A 266 -19.76 -15.36 26.92
CA VAL A 266 -18.64 -16.18 27.37
C VAL A 266 -19.08 -17.40 28.18
N ALA A 267 -20.14 -17.32 28.96
CA ALA A 267 -20.69 -18.49 29.64
C ALA A 267 -21.19 -19.54 28.65
N ASN A 268 -21.90 -19.14 27.59
CA ASN A 268 -22.31 -20.02 26.50
C ASN A 268 -21.11 -20.61 25.73
N ALA A 269 -20.07 -19.80 25.47
CA ALA A 269 -18.84 -20.27 24.81
C ALA A 269 -18.09 -21.31 25.67
N ILE A 270 -18.08 -21.18 27.00
CA ILE A 270 -17.50 -22.15 27.94
C ILE A 270 -18.25 -23.48 27.86
N ILE A 271 -19.60 -23.48 27.85
CA ILE A 271 -20.39 -24.70 27.68
C ILE A 271 -20.00 -25.41 26.39
N VAL A 272 -19.96 -24.66 25.26
CA VAL A 272 -19.62 -25.22 23.95
C VAL A 272 -18.18 -25.73 23.90
N ALA A 273 -17.25 -25.05 24.54
CA ALA A 273 -15.84 -25.47 24.61
C ALA A 273 -15.68 -26.82 25.32
N HIS A 274 -16.42 -27.04 26.43
CA HIS A 274 -16.44 -28.35 27.12
C HIS A 274 -17.14 -29.45 26.29
N GLU A 275 -18.21 -29.13 25.60
CA GLU A 275 -18.89 -30.06 24.69
C GLU A 275 -17.96 -30.47 23.53
N MET A 276 -17.24 -29.52 22.94
CA MET A 276 -16.21 -29.79 21.91
C MET A 276 -15.12 -30.70 22.43
N ALA A 277 -14.57 -30.39 23.61
CA ALA A 277 -13.51 -31.18 24.22
C ALA A 277 -13.91 -32.63 24.47
N ALA A 278 -15.17 -32.89 24.86
CA ALA A 278 -15.69 -34.24 25.06
C ALA A 278 -15.74 -35.07 23.74
N THR A 279 -15.74 -34.42 22.58
CA THR A 279 -15.72 -35.03 21.24
C THR A 279 -14.37 -34.94 20.54
N GLY A 280 -13.31 -34.50 21.24
CA GLY A 280 -11.95 -34.35 20.69
C GLY A 280 -11.71 -33.06 19.88
N GLY A 281 -12.68 -32.15 19.83
CA GLY A 281 -12.56 -30.80 19.25
C GLY A 281 -12.02 -29.81 20.27
N ARG A 282 -11.80 -28.55 19.81
CA ARG A 282 -11.40 -27.45 20.69
C ARG A 282 -11.94 -26.10 20.20
N LEU A 283 -12.35 -25.26 21.14
CA LEU A 283 -12.61 -23.86 20.86
C LEU A 283 -11.26 -23.14 20.69
N LEU A 284 -11.06 -22.42 19.58
CA LEU A 284 -9.81 -21.69 19.31
C LEU A 284 -9.78 -20.35 20.01
N ALA A 285 -10.85 -19.58 19.86
CA ALA A 285 -10.92 -18.22 20.40
C ALA A 285 -12.37 -17.78 20.65
N VAL A 286 -12.49 -16.73 21.45
CA VAL A 286 -13.69 -15.89 21.52
C VAL A 286 -13.37 -14.51 20.97
N ARG A 287 -14.35 -13.84 20.33
CA ARG A 287 -14.20 -12.50 19.77
C ARG A 287 -15.10 -11.50 20.49
N ILE A 288 -14.52 -10.33 20.78
CA ILE A 288 -15.18 -9.15 21.33
C ILE A 288 -15.05 -8.03 20.30
N ASP A 289 -16.18 -7.43 19.88
CA ASP A 289 -16.23 -6.43 18.78
C ASP A 289 -16.69 -5.05 19.25
N SER A 290 -17.20 -4.94 20.46
CA SER A 290 -17.88 -3.72 20.96
C SER A 290 -17.76 -3.52 22.46
N GLY A 291 -18.16 -2.33 22.94
CA GLY A 291 -18.22 -1.97 24.35
C GLY A 291 -16.88 -1.58 24.97
N ASP A 292 -16.74 -1.73 26.30
CA ASP A 292 -15.49 -1.49 27.00
C ASP A 292 -14.53 -2.70 26.86
N LEU A 293 -13.75 -2.70 25.79
CA LEU A 293 -12.83 -3.79 25.45
C LEU A 293 -11.83 -4.12 26.57
N LEU A 294 -11.39 -3.11 27.34
CA LEU A 294 -10.45 -3.33 28.45
C LEU A 294 -11.07 -4.15 29.56
N THR A 295 -12.19 -3.67 30.09
CA THR A 295 -12.89 -4.34 31.21
C THR A 295 -13.42 -5.70 30.78
N GLN A 296 -14.03 -5.78 29.60
CA GLN A 296 -14.61 -7.03 29.09
C GLN A 296 -13.54 -8.10 28.87
N SER A 297 -12.39 -7.77 28.25
CA SER A 297 -11.33 -8.75 28.00
C SER A 297 -10.79 -9.38 29.28
N ARG A 298 -10.61 -8.57 30.32
CA ARG A 298 -10.15 -9.07 31.64
C ARG A 298 -11.19 -10.00 32.28
N ALA A 299 -12.46 -9.61 32.22
CA ALA A 299 -13.56 -10.43 32.76
C ALA A 299 -13.70 -11.75 31.98
N VAL A 300 -13.66 -11.70 30.66
CA VAL A 300 -13.70 -12.87 29.76
C VAL A 300 -12.49 -13.79 30.03
N ARG A 301 -11.29 -13.26 30.15
CA ARG A 301 -10.10 -14.07 30.48
C ARG A 301 -10.24 -14.75 31.82
N SER A 302 -10.71 -14.04 32.85
CA SER A 302 -10.96 -14.60 34.19
C SER A 302 -12.00 -15.74 34.15
N ALA A 303 -13.08 -15.59 33.37
CA ALA A 303 -14.11 -16.61 33.23
C ALA A 303 -13.57 -17.87 32.50
N LEU A 304 -12.82 -17.69 31.41
CA LEU A 304 -12.22 -18.77 30.67
C LEU A 304 -11.16 -19.52 31.54
N ASP A 305 -10.33 -18.79 32.28
CA ASP A 305 -9.32 -19.41 33.16
C ASP A 305 -9.95 -20.16 34.33
N GLY A 306 -11.03 -19.62 34.91
CA GLY A 306 -11.83 -20.26 35.96
C GLY A 306 -12.49 -21.58 35.48
N ALA A 307 -12.81 -21.66 34.17
CA ALA A 307 -13.34 -22.86 33.53
C ALA A 307 -12.26 -23.84 33.03
N GLY A 308 -10.96 -23.54 33.28
CA GLY A 308 -9.85 -24.39 32.82
C GLY A 308 -9.48 -24.20 31.33
N LEU A 309 -10.01 -23.18 30.67
CA LEU A 309 -9.88 -22.92 29.23
C LEU A 309 -8.78 -21.86 28.91
N ARG A 310 -7.60 -21.99 29.56
CA ARG A 310 -6.48 -21.05 29.41
C ARG A 310 -5.94 -20.95 27.99
N SER A 311 -6.12 -22.00 27.17
CA SER A 311 -5.64 -22.02 25.77
C SER A 311 -6.60 -21.34 24.78
N VAL A 312 -7.82 -21.00 25.19
CA VAL A 312 -8.77 -20.26 24.35
C VAL A 312 -8.30 -18.81 24.24
N GLN A 313 -8.06 -18.36 23.02
CA GLN A 313 -7.58 -17.01 22.73
C GLN A 313 -8.72 -15.97 22.81
N ILE A 314 -8.36 -14.71 23.03
CA ILE A 314 -9.27 -13.58 22.95
C ILE A 314 -8.86 -12.72 21.77
N LEU A 315 -9.77 -12.59 20.80
CA LEU A 315 -9.64 -11.72 19.64
C LEU A 315 -10.45 -10.46 19.87
N MET A 316 -9.82 -9.31 19.71
CA MET A 316 -10.50 -8.01 19.74
C MET A 316 -10.66 -7.43 18.35
N SER A 317 -11.79 -6.77 18.11
CA SER A 317 -12.08 -5.98 16.90
C SER A 317 -13.02 -4.82 17.27
N GLY A 318 -13.43 -4.02 16.29
CA GLY A 318 -14.26 -2.82 16.53
C GLY A 318 -13.41 -1.55 16.63
N ASP A 319 -13.42 -0.75 15.56
CA ASP A 319 -12.81 0.60 15.45
C ASP A 319 -11.38 0.73 16.02
N LEU A 320 -10.55 -0.31 15.82
CA LEU A 320 -9.17 -0.36 16.29
C LEU A 320 -8.23 0.34 15.35
N ASN A 321 -7.27 1.06 15.94
CA ASN A 321 -6.09 1.61 15.27
C ASN A 321 -4.85 1.43 16.17
N GLU A 322 -3.68 1.87 15.71
CA GLU A 322 -2.42 1.72 16.46
C GLU A 322 -2.47 2.37 17.86
N TYR A 323 -3.11 3.53 17.99
CA TYR A 323 -3.19 4.23 19.27
C TYR A 323 -4.09 3.49 20.26
N ARG A 324 -5.26 3.04 19.80
CA ARG A 324 -6.19 2.29 20.66
C ARG A 324 -5.62 0.93 21.06
N ILE A 325 -4.88 0.27 20.17
CA ILE A 325 -4.18 -0.99 20.46
C ILE A 325 -3.10 -0.77 21.52
N ALA A 326 -2.26 0.26 21.35
CA ALA A 326 -1.22 0.59 22.32
C ALA A 326 -1.82 0.91 23.70
N GLU A 327 -2.86 1.76 23.77
CA GLU A 327 -3.56 2.09 25.01
C GLU A 327 -4.13 0.85 25.73
N LEU A 328 -4.83 -0.02 24.99
CA LEU A 328 -5.39 -1.24 25.56
C LEU A 328 -4.30 -2.14 26.16
N LEU A 329 -3.17 -2.28 25.47
CA LEU A 329 -2.06 -3.09 25.94
C LEU A 329 -1.36 -2.47 27.17
N GLU A 330 -1.18 -1.17 27.20
CA GLU A 330 -0.59 -0.43 28.32
C GLU A 330 -1.46 -0.53 29.56
N GLN A 331 -2.76 -0.47 29.39
CA GLN A 331 -3.72 -0.68 30.45
C GLN A 331 -3.88 -2.16 30.84
N GLY A 332 -3.20 -3.10 30.17
CA GLY A 332 -3.20 -4.52 30.52
C GLY A 332 -4.47 -5.26 30.08
N ALA A 333 -5.01 -4.96 28.89
CA ALA A 333 -6.05 -5.76 28.27
C ALA A 333 -5.60 -7.21 28.05
N ALA A 334 -6.48 -8.16 28.30
CA ALA A 334 -6.22 -9.58 28.04
C ALA A 334 -6.60 -9.92 26.60
N VAL A 335 -5.67 -9.83 25.68
CA VAL A 335 -5.89 -10.01 24.25
C VAL A 335 -4.73 -10.78 23.61
N ASP A 336 -5.06 -11.66 22.66
CA ASP A 336 -4.10 -12.47 21.92
C ASP A 336 -3.94 -12.02 20.47
N ALA A 337 -5.02 -11.45 19.89
CA ALA A 337 -4.98 -10.95 18.51
C ALA A 337 -6.00 -9.83 18.27
N PHE A 338 -5.75 -9.04 17.23
CA PHE A 338 -6.56 -7.91 16.81
C PHE A 338 -7.07 -8.08 15.39
N GLY A 339 -8.36 -7.77 15.17
CA GLY A 339 -8.95 -7.62 13.84
C GLY A 339 -9.12 -6.12 13.52
N VAL A 340 -8.40 -5.61 12.53
CA VAL A 340 -8.42 -4.20 12.18
C VAL A 340 -9.05 -4.00 10.81
N GLY A 341 -10.04 -3.11 10.73
CA GLY A 341 -10.82 -2.85 9.52
C GLY A 341 -10.50 -1.49 8.90
N THR A 342 -11.43 -0.55 9.01
CA THR A 342 -11.43 0.77 8.36
C THR A 342 -10.12 1.51 8.49
N GLU A 343 -9.60 1.62 9.71
CA GLU A 343 -8.37 2.37 10.00
C GLU A 343 -7.17 1.87 9.21
N LEU A 344 -7.02 0.55 9.08
CA LEU A 344 -5.96 -0.08 8.32
C LEU A 344 -6.17 0.11 6.81
N GLY A 345 -7.33 -0.30 6.29
CA GLY A 345 -7.59 -0.38 4.86
C GLY A 345 -7.64 0.97 4.16
N THR A 346 -8.06 2.02 4.86
CA THR A 346 -8.14 3.38 4.33
C THR A 346 -6.96 4.26 4.74
N SER A 347 -6.08 3.80 5.65
CA SER A 347 -5.06 4.64 6.29
C SER A 347 -5.69 5.96 6.78
N ALA A 348 -6.73 5.86 7.62
CA ALA A 348 -7.68 6.93 7.89
C ALA A 348 -7.05 8.25 8.37
N ASP A 349 -5.94 8.17 9.10
CA ASP A 349 -5.18 9.33 9.60
C ASP A 349 -4.25 9.97 8.55
N ALA A 350 -3.90 9.22 7.49
CA ALA A 350 -3.06 9.68 6.37
C ALA A 350 -3.51 9.00 5.08
N PRO A 351 -4.67 9.40 4.49
CA PRO A 351 -5.31 8.69 3.38
C PRO A 351 -4.60 8.85 2.03
N ASN A 352 -3.54 9.66 1.97
CA ASN A 352 -2.65 9.75 0.82
C ASN A 352 -1.21 10.07 1.24
N ILE A 353 -0.27 9.84 0.32
CA ILE A 353 1.11 10.32 0.43
C ILE A 353 1.42 11.24 -0.75
N GLY A 354 2.28 12.24 -0.51
CA GLY A 354 2.65 13.24 -1.51
C GLY A 354 3.70 12.73 -2.49
N GLY A 355 3.47 11.55 -3.10
CA GLY A 355 4.35 10.99 -4.11
C GLY A 355 4.34 11.80 -5.39
N VAL A 356 5.50 11.90 -6.04
CA VAL A 356 5.69 12.62 -7.30
C VAL A 356 6.63 11.84 -8.22
N TYR A 357 6.44 12.01 -9.52
CA TYR A 357 7.28 11.42 -10.57
C TYR A 357 7.88 12.54 -11.41
N LYS A 358 9.21 12.66 -11.48
CA LYS A 358 9.84 13.84 -12.06
C LYS A 358 11.04 13.48 -12.92
N LEU A 359 11.15 14.13 -14.08
CA LEU A 359 12.32 14.07 -14.95
C LEU A 359 13.55 14.57 -14.20
N VAL A 360 14.61 13.77 -14.12
CA VAL A 360 15.85 14.07 -13.41
C VAL A 360 17.08 14.10 -14.30
N GLU A 361 17.05 13.41 -15.46
CA GLU A 361 18.14 13.35 -16.43
C GLU A 361 17.60 12.98 -17.81
N ASP A 362 18.18 13.55 -18.87
CA ASP A 362 17.99 13.11 -20.26
C ASP A 362 19.31 13.26 -21.03
N GLU A 363 19.31 13.06 -22.34
CA GLU A 363 20.51 13.18 -23.20
C GLU A 363 21.22 14.54 -23.13
N LYS A 364 20.46 15.61 -22.81
CA LYS A 364 21.01 16.97 -22.67
C LYS A 364 21.58 17.23 -21.26
N GLY A 365 21.57 16.19 -20.38
CA GLY A 365 22.13 16.21 -19.05
C GLY A 365 21.08 16.26 -17.94
N TYR A 366 21.46 16.84 -16.82
CA TYR A 366 20.66 16.88 -15.59
C TYR A 366 19.43 17.78 -15.72
N ARG A 367 18.30 17.32 -15.18
CA ARG A 367 17.04 18.06 -15.16
C ARG A 367 16.63 18.38 -13.72
N PHE A 368 16.16 19.58 -13.53
CA PHE A 368 15.88 20.10 -12.21
C PHE A 368 14.74 21.12 -12.22
N LYS A 369 13.82 21.02 -11.29
CA LYS A 369 12.76 22.01 -11.10
C LYS A 369 13.08 22.93 -9.92
N LEU A 370 13.11 24.23 -10.15
CA LEU A 370 13.53 25.25 -9.17
C LEU A 370 12.41 25.81 -8.29
N SER A 371 11.13 25.55 -8.61
CA SER A 371 10.01 26.17 -7.87
C SER A 371 10.13 25.99 -6.36
N THR A 372 9.88 27.06 -5.60
CA THR A 372 9.87 27.05 -4.13
C THR A 372 8.98 25.94 -3.58
N GLY A 373 9.49 25.14 -2.65
CA GLY A 373 8.80 24.01 -2.04
C GLY A 373 8.60 22.78 -2.95
N LYS A 374 9.01 22.84 -4.24
CA LYS A 374 8.86 21.76 -5.21
C LYS A 374 10.17 21.38 -5.91
N ALA A 375 11.31 21.75 -5.35
CA ALA A 375 12.62 21.42 -5.90
C ALA A 375 12.84 19.89 -5.94
N THR A 376 13.44 19.42 -7.04
CA THR A 376 13.80 18.00 -7.23
C THR A 376 15.32 17.81 -7.05
N LEU A 377 15.75 16.56 -6.96
CA LEU A 377 17.18 16.21 -6.99
C LEU A 377 17.57 15.83 -8.42
N PRO A 378 18.56 16.50 -9.03
CA PRO A 378 18.98 16.22 -10.41
C PRO A 378 19.75 14.90 -10.52
N GLY A 379 19.76 14.33 -11.73
CA GLY A 379 20.56 13.17 -12.08
C GLY A 379 20.01 11.85 -11.55
N ARG A 380 20.58 10.76 -12.05
CA ARG A 380 20.32 9.39 -11.55
C ARG A 380 21.00 9.21 -10.21
N LYS A 381 20.31 8.58 -9.27
CA LYS A 381 20.74 8.51 -7.88
C LYS A 381 20.91 7.10 -7.36
N GLN A 382 21.67 6.97 -6.29
CA GLN A 382 21.66 5.84 -5.37
C GLN A 382 21.35 6.34 -3.97
N VAL A 383 20.62 5.56 -3.20
CA VAL A 383 20.45 5.73 -1.75
C VAL A 383 21.36 4.72 -1.04
N TRP A 384 22.15 5.20 -0.13
CA TRP A 384 23.11 4.42 0.61
C TRP A 384 22.78 4.47 2.10
N ARG A 385 22.39 3.34 2.68
CA ARG A 385 22.07 3.23 4.11
C ARG A 385 23.27 2.84 4.92
N ARG A 386 23.52 3.60 5.99
CA ARG A 386 24.55 3.30 6.98
C ARG A 386 23.93 2.59 8.18
N PHE A 387 24.68 1.62 8.72
CA PHE A 387 24.30 0.84 9.88
C PHE A 387 25.35 1.01 10.97
N ASP A 388 24.93 0.91 12.24
CA ASP A 388 25.84 0.78 13.37
C ASP A 388 26.38 -0.66 13.54
N ALA A 389 27.12 -0.89 14.62
CA ALA A 389 27.71 -2.21 14.92
C ALA A 389 26.65 -3.27 15.26
N GLU A 390 25.50 -2.87 15.75
CA GLU A 390 24.35 -3.68 16.11
C GLU A 390 23.44 -3.98 14.90
N GLY A 391 23.69 -3.34 13.75
CA GLY A 391 22.92 -3.49 12.51
C GLY A 391 21.67 -2.61 12.42
N GLN A 392 21.55 -1.60 13.30
CA GLN A 392 20.48 -0.62 13.24
C GLN A 392 20.78 0.46 12.16
N PRO A 393 19.78 0.91 11.41
CA PRO A 393 19.98 1.99 10.44
C PRO A 393 20.13 3.33 11.16
N ILE A 394 21.25 4.04 10.90
CA ILE A 394 21.62 5.29 11.56
C ILE A 394 21.64 6.51 10.66
N GLY A 395 21.40 6.35 9.38
CA GLY A 395 21.30 7.45 8.43
C GLY A 395 21.45 7.01 6.99
N ASP A 396 20.90 7.81 6.07
CA ASP A 396 20.93 7.55 4.64
C ASP A 396 21.61 8.69 3.89
N LEU A 397 22.34 8.32 2.84
CA LEU A 397 23.03 9.23 1.93
C LEU A 397 22.44 9.10 0.53
N ILE A 398 21.84 10.15 -0.01
CA ILE A 398 21.46 10.24 -1.42
C ILE A 398 22.66 10.77 -2.21
N ALA A 399 23.14 9.98 -3.15
CA ALA A 399 24.31 10.29 -3.96
C ALA A 399 24.00 10.13 -5.45
N LEU A 400 24.83 10.69 -6.34
CA LEU A 400 24.76 10.37 -7.76
C LEU A 400 25.07 8.88 -7.97
N LEU A 401 24.52 8.30 -9.01
CA LEU A 401 24.59 6.85 -9.27
C LEU A 401 26.02 6.29 -9.27
N ASP A 402 26.97 7.08 -9.77
CA ASP A 402 28.37 6.66 -9.92
C ASP A 402 29.23 6.88 -8.67
N GLU A 403 28.70 7.55 -7.66
CA GLU A 403 29.40 7.72 -6.38
C GLU A 403 29.40 6.42 -5.58
N ARG A 404 30.53 6.17 -4.90
CA ARG A 404 30.71 5.01 -4.02
C ARG A 404 31.20 5.51 -2.66
N PRO A 405 30.33 5.54 -1.64
CA PRO A 405 30.75 5.84 -0.27
C PRO A 405 31.60 4.69 0.32
N SER A 406 32.05 4.86 1.57
CA SER A 406 32.80 3.85 2.31
C SER A 406 32.01 2.52 2.46
N ALA A 407 32.71 1.45 2.81
CA ALA A 407 32.16 0.08 2.86
C ALA A 407 31.07 -0.14 3.93
N GLU A 408 30.90 0.80 4.87
CA GLU A 408 29.84 0.78 5.90
C GLU A 408 28.44 1.06 5.35
N TYR A 409 28.36 1.55 4.09
CA TYR A 409 27.10 1.87 3.42
C TYR A 409 26.64 0.73 2.53
N ARG A 410 25.33 0.48 2.53
CA ARG A 410 24.67 -0.50 1.63
C ARG A 410 23.72 0.21 0.67
N PRO A 411 23.75 -0.14 -0.64
CA PRO A 411 22.85 0.46 -1.61
C PRO A 411 21.43 -0.04 -1.42
N LEU A 412 20.44 0.86 -1.50
CA LEU A 412 19.01 0.52 -1.42
C LEU A 412 18.37 0.36 -2.81
N LEU A 413 18.71 1.22 -3.80
CA LEU A 413 18.16 1.09 -5.15
C LEU A 413 18.83 -0.05 -5.90
N VAL A 414 18.06 -1.09 -6.22
CA VAL A 414 18.52 -2.25 -6.98
C VAL A 414 17.81 -2.33 -8.35
N PRO A 415 18.42 -2.94 -9.37
CA PRO A 415 17.73 -3.24 -10.63
C PRO A 415 16.56 -4.20 -10.38
N VAL A 416 15.34 -3.81 -10.79
CA VAL A 416 14.13 -4.63 -10.68
C VAL A 416 13.51 -4.93 -12.04
N MET A 417 13.82 -4.13 -13.08
CA MET A 417 13.41 -4.35 -14.46
C MET A 417 14.52 -3.95 -15.42
N ALA A 418 14.72 -4.72 -16.48
CA ALA A 418 15.66 -4.44 -17.56
C ALA A 418 15.05 -4.84 -18.92
N GLY A 419 15.12 -3.95 -19.92
CA GLY A 419 14.53 -4.19 -21.24
C GLY A 419 13.04 -4.51 -21.19
N GLY A 420 12.30 -3.87 -20.27
CA GLY A 420 10.86 -4.09 -20.07
C GLY A 420 10.49 -5.44 -19.45
N ARG A 421 11.44 -6.16 -18.88
CA ARG A 421 11.23 -7.46 -18.22
C ARG A 421 11.67 -7.41 -16.76
N ARG A 422 10.89 -8.02 -15.87
CA ARG A 422 11.25 -8.17 -14.45
C ARG A 422 12.54 -8.97 -14.32
N VAL A 423 13.49 -8.43 -13.56
CA VAL A 423 14.81 -9.08 -13.38
C VAL A 423 14.70 -10.24 -12.40
N ARG A 424 13.94 -10.07 -11.33
CA ARG A 424 13.84 -11.06 -10.26
C ARG A 424 12.48 -10.90 -9.55
N PRO A 425 11.50 -11.73 -9.87
CA PRO A 425 10.30 -11.87 -9.06
C PRO A 425 10.67 -12.42 -7.68
N GLU A 426 10.16 -11.82 -6.61
CA GLU A 426 10.38 -12.29 -5.25
C GLU A 426 9.12 -12.93 -4.69
N PRO A 427 9.21 -14.08 -3.99
CA PRO A 427 8.09 -14.64 -3.24
C PRO A 427 7.59 -13.65 -2.18
N LEU A 428 6.27 -13.55 -2.01
CA LEU A 428 5.67 -12.65 -1.03
C LEU A 428 6.16 -12.95 0.41
N THR A 429 6.48 -14.19 0.71
CA THR A 429 7.06 -14.62 2.00
C THR A 429 8.44 -14.01 2.25
N ASP A 430 9.27 -13.86 1.22
CA ASP A 430 10.60 -13.24 1.36
C ASP A 430 10.49 -11.73 1.53
N VAL A 431 9.56 -11.09 0.83
CA VAL A 431 9.22 -9.68 1.00
C VAL A 431 8.73 -9.42 2.44
N ARG A 432 7.81 -10.26 2.94
CA ARG A 432 7.31 -10.20 4.33
C ARG A 432 8.45 -10.38 5.33
N ARG A 433 9.30 -11.39 5.16
CA ARG A 433 10.44 -11.63 6.05
C ARG A 433 11.36 -10.43 6.10
N ARG A 434 11.72 -9.85 4.94
CA ARG A 434 12.49 -8.61 4.85
C ARG A 434 11.84 -7.49 5.66
N CYS A 435 10.56 -7.24 5.46
CA CYS A 435 9.86 -6.17 6.18
C CYS A 435 9.88 -6.39 7.70
N THR A 436 9.62 -7.61 8.16
CA THR A 436 9.67 -7.95 9.58
C THR A 436 11.07 -7.70 10.17
N GLU A 437 12.12 -8.11 9.45
CA GLU A 437 13.52 -7.88 9.87
C GLU A 437 13.86 -6.38 9.91
N ARG A 438 13.40 -5.61 8.91
CA ARG A 438 13.63 -4.15 8.86
C ARG A 438 12.91 -3.41 9.97
N LEU A 439 11.63 -3.72 10.20
CA LEU A 439 10.88 -3.12 11.30
C LEU A 439 11.48 -3.45 12.67
N ALA A 440 11.95 -4.67 12.85
CA ALA A 440 12.62 -5.10 14.10
C ALA A 440 14.00 -4.45 14.31
N SER A 441 14.65 -3.96 13.24
CA SER A 441 15.95 -3.28 13.32
C SER A 441 15.84 -1.76 13.45
N LEU A 442 14.63 -1.19 13.41
CA LEU A 442 14.45 0.25 13.59
C LEU A 442 14.72 0.64 15.04
N PRO A 443 15.36 1.81 15.28
CA PRO A 443 15.40 2.42 16.59
C PRO A 443 14.01 2.61 17.19
N ASP A 444 13.87 2.41 18.49
CA ASP A 444 12.59 2.51 19.20
C ASP A 444 11.90 3.86 18.98
N GLU A 445 12.67 4.94 18.87
CA GLU A 445 12.18 6.30 18.63
C GLU A 445 11.47 6.44 17.27
N LEU A 446 11.88 5.66 16.26
CA LEU A 446 11.20 5.63 14.96
C LEU A 446 9.91 4.78 15.00
N CYS A 447 9.81 3.86 15.94
CA CYS A 447 8.62 3.01 16.15
C CYS A 447 7.58 3.66 17.06
N ALA A 448 7.92 4.76 17.75
CA ALA A 448 7.02 5.48 18.63
C ALA A 448 5.80 6.02 17.85
N LEU A 449 4.64 6.01 18.51
CA LEU A 449 3.39 6.51 17.91
C LEU A 449 3.28 8.04 17.99
N ASP A 450 3.82 8.62 19.04
CA ASP A 450 3.88 10.05 19.31
C ASP A 450 5.33 10.54 19.10
N ASP A 451 5.50 11.83 18.86
CA ASP A 451 6.81 12.49 18.73
C ASP A 451 7.71 11.88 17.63
N ALA A 452 7.24 11.89 16.39
CA ALA A 452 7.98 11.37 15.24
C ALA A 452 9.37 12.02 15.13
N VAL A 453 10.41 11.23 15.43
CA VAL A 453 11.81 11.63 15.26
C VAL A 453 12.16 11.67 13.78
N THR A 454 12.95 12.68 13.38
CA THR A 454 13.44 12.79 12.00
C THR A 454 14.63 11.88 11.80
N TYR A 455 14.51 10.89 10.93
CA TYR A 455 15.62 10.06 10.49
C TYR A 455 16.60 10.86 9.61
N PRO A 456 17.93 10.74 9.82
CA PRO A 456 18.91 11.53 9.06
C PRO A 456 19.00 11.07 7.59
N VAL A 457 18.56 11.91 6.66
CA VAL A 457 18.78 11.73 5.21
C VAL A 457 19.62 12.90 4.71
N THR A 458 20.79 12.61 4.18
CA THR A 458 21.78 13.61 3.74
C THR A 458 22.04 13.48 2.24
N LEU A 459 22.58 14.55 1.65
CA LEU A 459 23.02 14.55 0.25
C LEU A 459 24.55 14.45 0.19
N SER A 460 25.05 13.71 -0.80
CA SER A 460 26.49 13.68 -1.06
C SER A 460 27.04 15.07 -1.40
N PRO A 461 28.34 15.31 -1.16
CA PRO A 461 28.97 16.56 -1.56
C PRO A 461 28.84 16.85 -3.05
N ALA A 462 28.98 15.83 -3.93
CA ALA A 462 28.86 16.00 -5.37
C ALA A 462 27.43 16.34 -5.80
N LEU A 463 26.42 15.66 -5.25
CA LEU A 463 25.00 15.97 -5.52
C LEU A 463 24.62 17.37 -5.00
N SER A 464 25.13 17.74 -3.81
CA SER A 464 24.92 19.07 -3.24
C SER A 464 25.54 20.16 -4.09
N ALA A 465 26.78 19.97 -4.57
CA ALA A 465 27.48 20.89 -5.47
C ALA A 465 26.77 21.00 -6.84
N LEU A 466 26.33 19.88 -7.40
CA LEU A 466 25.54 19.85 -8.63
C LEU A 466 24.24 20.67 -8.50
N ARG A 467 23.51 20.46 -7.41
CA ARG A 467 22.28 21.22 -7.11
C ARG A 467 22.54 22.72 -6.97
N ALA A 468 23.63 23.10 -6.29
CA ALA A 468 24.03 24.53 -6.16
C ALA A 468 24.39 25.13 -7.50
N ARG A 469 25.18 24.43 -8.32
CA ARG A 469 25.60 24.89 -9.65
C ARG A 469 24.41 25.15 -10.59
N ILE A 470 23.45 24.22 -10.65
CA ILE A 470 22.28 24.40 -11.52
C ILE A 470 21.46 25.60 -11.06
N ARG A 471 21.28 25.80 -9.74
CA ARG A 471 20.59 26.98 -9.19
C ARG A 471 21.23 28.29 -9.52
N ALA A 472 22.56 28.33 -9.70
CA ALA A 472 23.30 29.54 -10.04
C ALA A 472 23.33 29.86 -11.54
N SER A 473 22.92 28.87 -12.39
CA SER A 473 22.92 29.00 -13.85
C SER A 473 21.59 29.45 -14.43
N ASP A 474 20.53 29.46 -13.62
CA ASP A 474 19.18 29.95 -13.93
C ASP A 474 18.95 31.34 -13.28
#